data_73fdbaa63c329eee4456853d2d3936e4
#
_entry.id   73fdbaa63c329eee4456853d2d3936e4
#
_cell.length_a   1.000
_cell.length_b   1.000
_cell.length_c   1.000
_cell.angle_alpha   90.00
_cell.angle_beta   90.00
_cell.angle_gamma   90.00
#
_symmetry.space_group_name_H-M   'P 1'
#
loop_
_entity.id
_entity.type
_entity.pdbx_description
1 polymer ?
#
loop_
_entity_poly.entity_id
_entity_poly.type
_entity_poly.pdbx_seq_one_letter_code
_entity_poly.pdbx_strand_id
1 'polypeptide(L)'
;MKNQFLLKSALIFALNLASVSYAEVYSEHWKTSAFDIDVVKIEQPQNLRLFLNDTKTNQPLHKFDAIQKQLKSCEKLLFAMNAGMYHSDYSAVGLYVEASRQKQKLNTIKQGFGNFHIQPNGVLAWNQNKSLISTTDDYAKIKFNPDYATQSGPMLVINGKINPNFLEHSNSFKIRNGVGIKDQTLYFVMSNTAVSFYQFAQFFQQELQVSNALYLDGSISSAYIPQLKRADSFFKLGPMVAYIDVQNCQKD
;
A
#
# COMPACT_ATOMS: atom_id res chain seq x y z
N MET A 1 71.84 -28.11 -23.63
CA MET A 1 71.02 -27.51 -22.52
C MET A 1 69.83 -26.84 -23.16
N LYS A 2 68.62 -27.49 -23.13
CA LYS A 2 67.40 -26.92 -23.71
C LYS A 2 66.45 -26.51 -22.58
N ASN A 3 66.18 -25.21 -22.47
CA ASN A 3 65.21 -24.67 -21.55
C ASN A 3 63.80 -24.80 -22.18
N GLN A 4 62.92 -25.55 -21.55
CA GLN A 4 61.50 -25.57 -21.84
C GLN A 4 60.78 -24.57 -20.96
N PHE A 5 60.18 -23.55 -21.58
CA PHE A 5 59.25 -22.64 -20.93
C PHE A 5 57.85 -23.29 -20.91
N LEU A 6 57.37 -23.62 -19.73
CA LEU A 6 55.99 -24.04 -19.52
C LEU A 6 55.06 -22.81 -19.38
N LEU A 7 54.26 -22.51 -20.39
CA LEU A 7 53.16 -21.55 -20.29
C LEU A 7 52.04 -22.19 -19.46
N LYS A 8 51.73 -21.63 -18.29
CA LYS A 8 50.53 -21.97 -17.54
C LYS A 8 49.40 -21.07 -18.02
N SER A 9 48.45 -21.62 -18.79
CA SER A 9 47.20 -20.97 -19.14
C SER A 9 46.27 -20.98 -17.91
N ALA A 10 46.02 -19.81 -17.33
CA ALA A 10 44.99 -19.64 -16.30
C ALA A 10 43.63 -19.46 -16.98
N LEU A 11 42.77 -20.45 -16.82
CA LEU A 11 41.38 -20.40 -17.26
C LEU A 11 40.59 -19.57 -16.23
N ILE A 12 40.22 -18.34 -16.59
CA ILE A 12 39.33 -17.49 -15.76
C ILE A 12 37.92 -17.96 -16.05
N PHE A 13 37.31 -18.66 -15.08
CA PHE A 13 35.88 -18.94 -15.06
C PHE A 13 35.13 -17.70 -14.63
N ALA A 14 34.54 -16.97 -15.57
CA ALA A 14 33.60 -15.90 -15.26
C ALA A 14 32.28 -16.52 -14.75
N LEU A 15 32.05 -16.50 -13.44
CA LEU A 15 30.74 -16.79 -12.86
C LEU A 15 29.76 -15.69 -13.29
N ASN A 16 28.90 -15.97 -14.24
CA ASN A 16 27.70 -15.18 -14.50
C ASN A 16 26.74 -15.38 -13.35
N LEU A 17 26.76 -14.50 -12.37
CA LEU A 17 25.69 -14.36 -11.38
C LEU A 17 24.46 -13.80 -12.12
N ALA A 18 23.58 -14.68 -12.55
CA ALA A 18 22.24 -14.28 -12.98
C ALA A 18 21.55 -13.62 -11.77
N SER A 19 21.40 -12.31 -11.82
CA SER A 19 20.56 -11.58 -10.87
C SER A 19 19.13 -12.06 -11.05
N VAL A 20 18.61 -12.83 -10.10
CA VAL A 20 17.19 -13.17 -10.03
C VAL A 20 16.47 -11.84 -9.71
N SER A 21 15.88 -11.23 -10.72
CA SER A 21 14.99 -10.09 -10.53
C SER A 21 13.71 -10.62 -9.90
N TYR A 22 13.58 -10.45 -8.59
CA TYR A 22 12.30 -10.67 -7.93
C TYR A 22 11.33 -9.57 -8.39
N ALA A 23 10.11 -9.96 -8.75
CA ALA A 23 9.07 -8.99 -9.03
C ALA A 23 8.79 -8.18 -7.74
N GLU A 24 9.04 -6.87 -7.78
CA GLU A 24 8.85 -5.96 -6.65
C GLU A 24 7.36 -5.82 -6.25
N VAL A 25 6.45 -6.18 -7.16
CA VAL A 25 4.99 -6.21 -6.97
C VAL A 25 4.46 -7.57 -7.42
N TYR A 26 3.84 -8.26 -6.51
CA TYR A 26 3.16 -9.53 -6.78
C TYR A 26 1.68 -9.40 -6.47
N SER A 27 0.82 -9.91 -7.36
CA SER A 27 -0.64 -9.87 -7.20
C SER A 27 -1.23 -11.25 -7.31
N GLU A 28 -2.16 -11.58 -6.43
CA GLU A 28 -2.87 -12.86 -6.42
C GLU A 28 -4.35 -12.68 -6.08
N HIS A 29 -5.15 -13.59 -6.60
CA HIS A 29 -6.58 -13.68 -6.31
C HIS A 29 -6.85 -14.89 -5.41
N TRP A 30 -7.40 -14.63 -4.22
CA TRP A 30 -7.77 -15.65 -3.23
C TRP A 30 -9.26 -15.91 -3.31
N LYS A 31 -9.61 -17.13 -3.71
CA LYS A 31 -11.00 -17.58 -3.76
C LYS A 31 -11.18 -18.86 -2.96
N THR A 32 -11.87 -18.75 -1.85
CA THR A 32 -12.24 -19.85 -0.96
C THR A 32 -13.74 -19.78 -0.66
N SER A 33 -14.25 -20.71 0.15
CA SER A 33 -15.63 -20.62 0.64
C SER A 33 -15.89 -19.40 1.53
N ALA A 34 -14.83 -18.89 2.20
CA ALA A 34 -14.92 -17.78 3.15
C ALA A 34 -14.53 -16.44 2.52
N PHE A 35 -13.66 -16.42 1.51
CA PHE A 35 -13.05 -15.20 0.98
C PHE A 35 -13.02 -15.19 -0.55
N ASP A 36 -13.32 -14.04 -1.14
CA ASP A 36 -13.08 -13.69 -2.53
C ASP A 36 -12.36 -12.32 -2.51
N ILE A 37 -11.03 -12.34 -2.63
CA ILE A 37 -10.14 -11.23 -2.25
C ILE A 37 -8.97 -11.14 -3.24
N ASP A 38 -8.65 -9.91 -3.66
CA ASP A 38 -7.41 -9.59 -4.37
C ASP A 38 -6.36 -9.08 -3.38
N VAL A 39 -5.14 -9.59 -3.48
CA VAL A 39 -3.98 -9.21 -2.67
C VAL A 39 -2.87 -8.70 -3.57
N VAL A 40 -2.28 -7.58 -3.21
CA VAL A 40 -1.07 -7.04 -3.83
C VAL A 40 0.02 -6.93 -2.78
N LYS A 41 1.08 -7.72 -2.95
CA LYS A 41 2.26 -7.76 -2.09
C LYS A 41 3.33 -6.84 -2.63
N ILE A 42 3.86 -5.96 -1.77
CA ILE A 42 4.94 -5.02 -2.06
C ILE A 42 6.05 -5.21 -1.03
N GLU A 43 7.19 -5.72 -1.48
CA GLU A 43 8.34 -5.99 -0.60
C GLU A 43 9.20 -4.75 -0.39
N GLN A 44 9.23 -3.86 -1.38
CA GLN A 44 10.07 -2.66 -1.35
C GLN A 44 9.23 -1.40 -1.60
N PRO A 45 9.14 -0.49 -0.62
CA PRO A 45 8.24 0.66 -0.71
C PRO A 45 8.81 1.84 -1.53
N GLN A 46 10.07 1.77 -2.03
CA GLN A 46 10.75 2.88 -2.70
C GLN A 46 9.97 3.45 -3.88
N ASN A 47 9.28 2.58 -4.61
CA ASN A 47 8.48 2.94 -5.77
C ASN A 47 6.99 3.12 -5.46
N LEU A 48 6.61 2.99 -4.17
CA LEU A 48 5.26 3.26 -3.70
C LEU A 48 5.09 4.77 -3.47
N ARG A 49 4.04 5.36 -4.03
CA ARG A 49 3.77 6.80 -3.92
C ARG A 49 2.31 7.05 -3.54
N LEU A 50 2.05 8.18 -2.91
CA LEU A 50 0.71 8.72 -2.75
C LEU A 50 0.43 9.78 -3.80
N PHE A 51 -0.83 9.85 -4.21
CA PHE A 51 -1.34 10.83 -5.17
C PHE A 51 -2.68 11.37 -4.67
N LEU A 52 -2.84 12.68 -4.69
CA LEU A 52 -4.11 13.34 -4.39
C LEU A 52 -4.47 14.34 -5.48
N ASN A 53 -3.60 15.30 -5.72
CA ASN A 53 -3.85 16.39 -6.66
C ASN A 53 -2.89 16.32 -7.87
N ASP A 54 -3.37 16.82 -8.97
CA ASP A 54 -2.55 17.10 -10.14
C ASP A 54 -1.44 18.11 -9.79
N THR A 55 -0.21 17.81 -10.16
CA THR A 55 0.97 18.61 -9.76
C THR A 55 1.02 19.98 -10.43
N LYS A 56 0.32 20.18 -11.56
CA LYS A 56 0.30 21.43 -12.32
C LYS A 56 -0.89 22.30 -11.95
N THR A 57 -2.08 21.70 -11.83
CA THR A 57 -3.34 22.41 -11.63
C THR A 57 -3.77 22.46 -10.17
N ASN A 58 -3.17 21.62 -9.30
CA ASN A 58 -3.56 21.38 -7.92
C ASN A 58 -5.02 20.92 -7.74
N GLN A 59 -5.65 20.43 -8.81
CA GLN A 59 -7.00 19.86 -8.74
C GLN A 59 -6.95 18.37 -8.39
N PRO A 60 -7.95 17.81 -7.67
CA PRO A 60 -7.99 16.40 -7.35
C PRO A 60 -7.95 15.51 -8.59
N LEU A 61 -7.13 14.45 -8.55
CA LEU A 61 -6.96 13.52 -9.68
C LEU A 61 -8.17 12.62 -9.90
N HIS A 62 -8.81 12.17 -8.84
CA HIS A 62 -10.01 11.35 -8.83
C HIS A 62 -9.90 9.94 -9.43
N LYS A 63 -8.94 9.66 -10.32
CA LYS A 63 -8.89 8.44 -11.12
C LYS A 63 -7.47 7.94 -11.31
N PHE A 64 -7.31 6.62 -11.47
CA PHE A 64 -6.00 6.02 -11.71
C PHE A 64 -5.42 6.38 -13.07
N ASP A 65 -6.26 6.59 -14.10
CA ASP A 65 -5.79 7.05 -15.41
C ASP A 65 -5.20 8.49 -15.36
N ALA A 66 -5.68 9.32 -14.42
CA ALA A 66 -5.08 10.63 -14.20
C ALA A 66 -3.67 10.52 -13.57
N ILE A 67 -3.40 9.49 -12.75
CA ILE A 67 -2.03 9.19 -12.30
C ILE A 67 -1.16 8.84 -13.50
N GLN A 68 -1.60 7.93 -14.38
CA GLN A 68 -0.83 7.52 -15.57
C GLN A 68 -0.45 8.70 -16.47
N LYS A 69 -1.34 9.69 -16.61
CA LYS A 69 -1.08 10.90 -17.43
C LYS A 69 -0.03 11.84 -16.84
N GLN A 70 0.29 11.72 -15.53
CA GLN A 70 1.32 12.52 -14.87
C GLN A 70 2.68 11.83 -14.81
N LEU A 71 2.73 10.53 -15.08
CA LEU A 71 3.97 9.77 -15.07
C LEU A 71 4.89 10.21 -16.22
N LYS A 72 6.18 10.11 -15.99
CA LYS A 72 7.21 10.26 -17.03
C LYS A 72 7.05 9.14 -18.06
N SER A 73 7.54 9.35 -19.27
CA SER A 73 7.48 8.34 -20.35
C SER A 73 8.18 7.02 -20.01
N CYS A 74 9.17 7.06 -19.11
CA CYS A 74 9.90 5.89 -18.61
C CYS A 74 9.22 5.20 -17.42
N GLU A 75 8.22 5.82 -16.79
CA GLU A 75 7.52 5.30 -15.62
C GLU A 75 6.26 4.53 -16.04
N LYS A 76 5.94 3.47 -15.30
CA LYS A 76 4.76 2.64 -15.57
C LYS A 76 3.97 2.38 -14.29
N LEU A 77 2.66 2.57 -14.33
CA LEU A 77 1.76 2.21 -13.23
C LEU A 77 1.57 0.69 -13.20
N LEU A 78 2.02 0.02 -12.14
CA LEU A 78 1.85 -1.42 -11.94
C LEU A 78 0.72 -1.78 -10.97
N PHE A 79 0.40 -0.88 -10.03
CA PHE A 79 -0.66 -1.05 -9.05
C PHE A 79 -1.17 0.32 -8.61
N ALA A 80 -2.47 0.43 -8.34
CA ALA A 80 -3.04 1.54 -7.59
C ALA A 80 -4.28 1.11 -6.81
N MET A 81 -4.56 1.80 -5.71
CA MET A 81 -5.73 1.60 -4.87
C MET A 81 -6.11 2.93 -4.20
N ASN A 82 -7.40 3.14 -3.88
CA ASN A 82 -7.76 4.25 -3.00
C ASN A 82 -7.13 4.05 -1.62
N ALA A 83 -6.64 5.15 -1.03
CA ALA A 83 -5.91 5.16 0.23
C ALA A 83 -6.77 5.67 1.39
N GLY A 84 -6.27 6.62 2.18
CA GLY A 84 -6.94 7.15 3.36
C GLY A 84 -8.22 7.94 3.04
N MET A 85 -9.02 8.14 4.07
CA MET A 85 -10.31 8.82 3.97
C MET A 85 -10.18 10.31 3.69
N TYR A 86 -11.22 10.90 3.09
CA TYR A 86 -11.24 12.28 2.65
C TYR A 86 -12.59 12.95 2.90
N HIS A 87 -12.60 14.27 2.93
CA HIS A 87 -13.77 15.13 3.02
C HIS A 87 -14.51 15.24 1.67
N SER A 88 -15.67 15.86 1.65
CA SER A 88 -16.46 16.09 0.43
C SER A 88 -15.75 16.93 -0.63
N ASP A 89 -14.74 17.71 -0.23
CA ASP A 89 -13.85 18.47 -1.11
C ASP A 89 -12.61 17.68 -1.56
N TYR A 90 -12.56 16.40 -1.24
CA TYR A 90 -11.46 15.45 -1.50
C TYR A 90 -10.18 15.69 -0.71
N SER A 91 -10.14 16.66 0.21
CA SER A 91 -9.00 16.82 1.13
C SER A 91 -8.92 15.65 2.12
N ALA A 92 -7.70 15.23 2.51
CA ALA A 92 -7.50 14.13 3.44
C ALA A 92 -8.06 14.48 4.84
N VAL A 93 -8.77 13.55 5.49
CA VAL A 93 -9.34 13.70 6.84
C VAL A 93 -8.25 13.76 7.92
N GLY A 94 -7.13 13.09 7.72
CA GLY A 94 -6.04 13.00 8.67
C GLY A 94 -4.68 13.18 8.00
N LEU A 95 -3.62 12.74 8.67
CA LEU A 95 -2.26 12.89 8.18
C LEU A 95 -2.13 12.51 6.71
N TYR A 96 -1.59 13.44 5.93
CA TYR A 96 -1.24 13.19 4.54
C TYR A 96 0.12 13.82 4.22
N VAL A 97 1.08 12.96 3.89
CA VAL A 97 2.43 13.35 3.47
C VAL A 97 2.67 12.80 2.07
N GLU A 98 3.10 13.64 1.15
CA GLU A 98 3.39 13.30 -0.23
C GLU A 98 4.72 13.90 -0.65
N ALA A 99 5.65 13.07 -1.11
CA ALA A 99 7.00 13.45 -1.49
C ALA A 99 7.69 14.30 -0.39
N SER A 100 7.72 13.79 0.85
CA SER A 100 8.28 14.39 2.06
C SER A 100 7.63 15.73 2.48
N ARG A 101 6.49 16.09 1.87
CA ARG A 101 5.75 17.33 2.21
C ARG A 101 4.46 16.98 2.94
N GLN A 102 4.35 17.40 4.20
CA GLN A 102 3.11 17.25 4.95
C GLN A 102 2.07 18.25 4.44
N LYS A 103 1.00 17.73 3.82
CA LYS A 103 -0.13 18.52 3.30
C LYS A 103 -1.29 18.59 4.30
N GLN A 104 -1.44 17.58 5.15
CA GLN A 104 -2.44 17.55 6.20
C GLN A 104 -1.83 17.03 7.52
N LYS A 105 -2.22 17.63 8.64
CA LYS A 105 -1.71 17.26 9.97
C LYS A 105 -2.32 15.95 10.47
N LEU A 106 -1.65 15.32 11.42
CA LEU A 106 -2.18 14.17 12.15
C LEU A 106 -3.49 14.58 12.86
N ASN A 107 -4.56 13.81 12.60
CA ASN A 107 -5.85 13.99 13.24
C ASN A 107 -5.92 13.10 14.48
N THR A 108 -5.94 13.72 15.66
CA THR A 108 -5.99 13.02 16.95
C THR A 108 -7.40 13.03 17.57
N ILE A 109 -8.41 13.51 16.84
CA ILE A 109 -9.80 13.55 17.30
C ILE A 109 -10.35 12.12 17.32
N LYS A 110 -10.77 11.66 18.51
CA LYS A 110 -11.25 10.29 18.72
C LYS A 110 -12.75 10.13 18.51
N GLN A 111 -13.52 11.22 18.62
CA GLN A 111 -14.97 11.20 18.50
C GLN A 111 -15.42 11.82 17.18
N GLY A 112 -16.42 11.21 16.55
CA GLY A 112 -16.98 11.66 15.29
C GLY A 112 -17.82 10.60 14.61
N PHE A 113 -18.28 10.89 13.40
CA PHE A 113 -19.05 9.96 12.59
C PHE A 113 -18.19 9.26 11.55
N GLY A 114 -18.64 8.05 11.18
CA GLY A 114 -18.00 7.26 10.12
C GLY A 114 -16.83 6.41 10.60
N ASN A 115 -16.31 5.62 9.66
CA ASN A 115 -15.32 4.58 9.96
C ASN A 115 -13.98 5.15 10.48
N PHE A 116 -13.62 6.38 10.10
CA PHE A 116 -12.40 7.04 10.59
C PHE A 116 -12.36 7.15 12.12
N HIS A 117 -13.52 7.31 12.75
CA HIS A 117 -13.65 7.50 14.20
C HIS A 117 -13.89 6.20 14.98
N ILE A 118 -13.98 5.05 14.30
CA ILE A 118 -13.92 3.74 14.98
C ILE A 118 -12.48 3.55 15.47
N GLN A 119 -12.30 3.50 16.79
CA GLN A 119 -10.97 3.48 17.41
C GLN A 119 -10.39 2.07 17.54
N PRO A 120 -9.07 1.95 17.61
CA PRO A 120 -8.12 2.99 17.20
C PRO A 120 -8.09 3.15 15.68
N ASN A 121 -7.97 4.38 15.21
CA ASN A 121 -7.55 4.65 13.85
C ASN A 121 -6.02 4.62 13.76
N GLY A 122 -5.45 4.70 12.55
CA GLY A 122 -4.02 4.50 12.37
C GLY A 122 -3.43 5.23 11.16
N VAL A 123 -2.13 5.08 11.05
CA VAL A 123 -1.29 5.67 9.99
C VAL A 123 -0.52 4.57 9.29
N LEU A 124 -0.59 4.57 7.96
CA LEU A 124 0.39 3.94 7.07
C LEU A 124 1.41 5.02 6.70
N ALA A 125 2.69 4.75 6.92
CA ALA A 125 3.77 5.66 6.55
C ALA A 125 5.00 4.89 6.06
N TRP A 126 5.75 5.48 5.11
CA TRP A 126 6.99 4.88 4.63
C TRP A 126 7.97 5.95 4.12
N ASN A 127 9.22 5.54 4.05
CA ASN A 127 10.31 6.23 3.38
C ASN A 127 11.16 5.22 2.61
N GLN A 128 12.31 5.62 2.08
CA GLN A 128 13.19 4.76 1.29
C GLN A 128 13.60 3.46 2.00
N ASN A 129 13.63 3.45 3.34
CA ASN A 129 14.23 2.37 4.12
C ASN A 129 13.23 1.57 4.94
N LYS A 130 12.06 2.12 5.22
CA LYS A 130 11.14 1.54 6.21
C LYS A 130 9.69 1.87 5.92
N SER A 131 8.83 0.87 6.12
CA SER A 131 7.37 1.01 6.20
C SER A 131 6.89 0.77 7.61
N LEU A 132 5.80 1.41 8.00
CA LEU A 132 5.11 1.14 9.25
C LEU A 132 3.59 1.33 9.13
N ILE A 133 2.87 0.53 9.89
CA ILE A 133 1.45 0.75 10.19
C ILE A 133 1.34 0.79 11.72
N SER A 134 0.77 1.86 12.25
CA SER A 134 0.69 2.10 13.68
C SER A 134 -0.63 2.75 14.05
N THR A 135 -1.09 2.57 15.30
CA THR A 135 -2.20 3.37 15.82
C THR A 135 -1.82 4.85 15.79
N THR A 136 -2.79 5.74 15.69
CA THR A 136 -2.54 7.19 15.72
C THR A 136 -1.83 7.62 17.00
N ASP A 137 -2.24 7.07 18.14
CA ASP A 137 -1.65 7.42 19.45
C ASP A 137 -0.16 6.98 19.53
N ASP A 138 0.19 5.84 18.95
CA ASP A 138 1.58 5.38 18.93
C ASP A 138 2.40 6.12 17.86
N TYR A 139 1.81 6.38 16.69
CA TYR A 139 2.47 7.18 15.66
C TYR A 139 2.87 8.57 16.17
N ALA A 140 2.03 9.21 16.96
CA ALA A 140 2.32 10.52 17.54
C ALA A 140 3.56 10.55 18.46
N LYS A 141 3.98 9.39 18.98
CA LYS A 141 5.15 9.25 19.87
C LYS A 141 6.43 8.86 19.10
N ILE A 142 6.30 8.40 17.86
CA ILE A 142 7.42 7.91 17.06
C ILE A 142 8.06 9.10 16.33
N LYS A 143 9.40 9.18 16.39
CA LYS A 143 10.18 10.07 15.52
C LYS A 143 10.39 9.37 14.17
N PHE A 144 9.47 9.56 13.25
CA PHE A 144 9.55 9.00 11.91
C PHE A 144 9.38 10.12 10.88
N ASN A 145 10.31 10.20 9.93
CA ASN A 145 10.26 11.16 8.82
C ASN A 145 9.79 10.41 7.56
N PRO A 146 8.50 10.42 7.24
CA PRO A 146 7.98 9.73 6.07
C PRO A 146 8.21 10.54 4.80
N ASP A 147 8.50 9.84 3.70
CA ASP A 147 8.34 10.40 2.37
C ASP A 147 6.86 10.43 1.98
N TYR A 148 6.12 9.43 2.47
CA TYR A 148 4.67 9.30 2.27
C TYR A 148 3.99 8.82 3.54
N ALA A 149 2.83 9.39 3.85
CA ALA A 149 1.98 8.91 4.93
C ALA A 149 0.51 9.20 4.63
N THR A 150 -0.37 8.30 5.05
CA THR A 150 -1.82 8.48 5.01
C THR A 150 -2.45 7.94 6.29
N GLN A 151 -3.37 8.70 6.87
CA GLN A 151 -4.15 8.29 8.04
C GLN A 151 -5.51 7.79 7.60
N SER A 152 -5.97 6.73 8.23
CA SER A 152 -7.28 6.13 7.98
C SER A 152 -7.77 5.38 9.23
N GLY A 153 -8.85 4.63 9.11
CA GLY A 153 -9.37 3.84 10.23
C GLY A 153 -10.65 3.10 9.92
N PRO A 154 -10.91 2.07 10.72
CA PRO A 154 -10.16 1.65 11.90
C PRO A 154 -8.90 0.83 11.61
N MET A 155 -8.04 0.66 12.61
CA MET A 155 -7.06 -0.45 12.58
C MET A 155 -7.83 -1.76 12.55
N LEU A 156 -7.42 -2.68 11.66
CA LEU A 156 -8.03 -4.01 11.53
C LEU A 156 -7.34 -5.03 12.45
N VAL A 157 -6.00 -5.01 12.42
CA VAL A 157 -5.14 -5.85 13.26
C VAL A 157 -4.14 -4.96 13.98
N ILE A 158 -3.93 -5.24 15.27
CA ILE A 158 -3.04 -4.49 16.15
C ILE A 158 -2.17 -5.49 16.88
N ASN A 159 -0.85 -5.46 16.65
CA ASN A 159 0.10 -6.41 17.25
C ASN A 159 -0.34 -7.87 17.11
N GLY A 160 -0.77 -8.26 15.90
CA GLY A 160 -1.22 -9.61 15.57
C GLY A 160 -2.61 -9.99 16.08
N LYS A 161 -3.36 -9.07 16.70
CA LYS A 161 -4.71 -9.31 17.22
C LYS A 161 -5.75 -8.49 16.48
N ILE A 162 -6.90 -9.09 16.21
CA ILE A 162 -8.05 -8.37 15.63
C ILE A 162 -8.46 -7.24 16.57
N ASN A 163 -8.86 -6.10 15.99
CA ASN A 163 -9.38 -4.96 16.76
C ASN A 163 -10.54 -5.43 17.66
N PRO A 164 -10.44 -5.26 18.99
CA PRO A 164 -11.43 -5.77 19.94
C PRO A 164 -12.82 -5.10 19.82
N ASN A 165 -12.92 -3.99 19.11
CA ASN A 165 -14.19 -3.31 18.87
C ASN A 165 -15.01 -3.95 17.71
N PHE A 166 -14.47 -4.95 17.02
CA PHE A 166 -15.22 -5.62 15.96
C PHE A 166 -16.08 -6.76 16.50
N LEU A 167 -17.35 -6.72 16.14
CA LEU A 167 -18.29 -7.78 16.49
C LEU A 167 -18.18 -8.93 15.48
N GLU A 168 -17.94 -10.13 15.99
CA GLU A 168 -17.82 -11.35 15.17
C GLU A 168 -19.09 -11.60 14.34
N HIS A 169 -20.25 -11.40 14.93
CA HIS A 169 -21.55 -11.59 14.29
C HIS A 169 -22.15 -10.30 13.72
N SER A 170 -21.31 -9.35 13.31
CA SER A 170 -21.76 -8.12 12.66
C SER A 170 -22.43 -8.42 11.32
N ASN A 171 -23.57 -7.79 11.07
CA ASN A 171 -24.31 -7.83 9.80
C ASN A 171 -23.94 -6.65 8.87
N SER A 172 -22.94 -5.84 9.21
CA SER A 172 -22.48 -4.71 8.38
C SER A 172 -21.51 -5.19 7.31
N PHE A 173 -22.06 -5.74 6.24
CA PHE A 173 -21.29 -6.25 5.10
C PHE A 173 -21.09 -5.18 4.04
N LYS A 174 -19.84 -4.99 3.60
CA LYS A 174 -19.42 -4.03 2.56
C LYS A 174 -18.23 -4.59 1.78
N ILE A 175 -18.04 -4.12 0.55
CA ILE A 175 -16.74 -4.24 -0.12
C ILE A 175 -15.75 -3.41 0.69
N ARG A 176 -14.56 -3.97 0.97
CA ARG A 176 -13.57 -3.34 1.83
C ARG A 176 -12.19 -3.40 1.19
N ASN A 177 -11.40 -2.38 1.47
CA ASN A 177 -9.97 -2.38 1.18
C ASN A 177 -9.16 -2.00 2.41
N GLY A 178 -7.91 -2.42 2.43
CA GLY A 178 -7.02 -2.19 3.56
C GLY A 178 -5.58 -2.53 3.21
N VAL A 179 -4.70 -2.30 4.15
CA VAL A 179 -3.28 -2.61 4.03
C VAL A 179 -2.76 -3.23 5.31
N GLY A 180 -2.00 -4.31 5.19
CA GLY A 180 -1.30 -4.97 6.29
C GLY A 180 0.20 -4.88 6.16
N ILE A 181 0.93 -5.07 7.26
CA ILE A 181 2.39 -5.13 7.27
C ILE A 181 2.89 -6.37 8.01
N LYS A 182 3.83 -7.08 7.38
CA LYS A 182 4.60 -8.18 7.95
C LYS A 182 6.06 -8.05 7.48
N ASP A 183 6.99 -7.97 8.43
CA ASP A 183 8.44 -7.93 8.12
C ASP A 183 8.82 -6.89 7.04
N GLN A 184 8.29 -5.68 7.11
CA GLN A 184 8.43 -4.58 6.14
C GLN A 184 7.67 -4.77 4.82
N THR A 185 7.15 -5.94 4.51
CA THR A 185 6.30 -6.19 3.35
C THR A 185 4.91 -5.63 3.58
N LEU A 186 4.41 -4.87 2.62
CA LEU A 186 3.05 -4.33 2.61
C LEU A 186 2.13 -5.23 1.78
N TYR A 187 0.95 -5.52 2.32
CA TYR A 187 -0.11 -6.29 1.68
C TYR A 187 -1.34 -5.40 1.50
N PHE A 188 -1.56 -4.92 0.29
CA PHE A 188 -2.79 -4.21 -0.08
C PHE A 188 -3.85 -5.22 -0.46
N VAL A 189 -5.02 -5.12 0.16
CA VAL A 189 -6.07 -6.13 0.08
C VAL A 189 -7.39 -5.47 -0.28
N MET A 190 -8.14 -6.11 -1.18
CA MET A 190 -9.48 -5.69 -1.55
C MET A 190 -10.43 -6.87 -1.64
N SER A 191 -11.55 -6.81 -0.92
CA SER A 191 -12.58 -7.85 -1.04
C SER A 191 -13.40 -7.66 -2.31
N ASN A 192 -13.70 -8.77 -3.01
CA ASN A 192 -14.58 -8.80 -4.18
C ASN A 192 -16.04 -9.08 -3.82
N THR A 193 -16.23 -9.63 -2.61
CA THR A 193 -17.54 -9.81 -1.99
C THR A 193 -17.67 -8.98 -0.73
N ALA A 194 -18.90 -8.69 -0.31
CA ALA A 194 -19.15 -7.92 0.89
C ALA A 194 -18.76 -8.73 2.14
N VAL A 195 -17.95 -8.15 3.02
CA VAL A 195 -17.45 -8.73 4.27
C VAL A 195 -17.67 -7.79 5.45
N SER A 196 -17.81 -8.36 6.67
CA SER A 196 -17.79 -7.56 7.90
C SER A 196 -16.37 -7.07 8.21
N PHE A 197 -16.20 -6.12 9.15
CA PHE A 197 -14.87 -5.73 9.63
C PHE A 197 -14.14 -6.90 10.28
N TYR A 198 -14.88 -7.73 11.03
CA TYR A 198 -14.28 -8.88 11.70
C TYR A 198 -13.74 -9.90 10.69
N GLN A 199 -14.54 -10.29 9.70
CA GLN A 199 -14.12 -11.21 8.63
C GLN A 199 -12.92 -10.65 7.85
N PHE A 200 -12.97 -9.35 7.52
CA PHE A 200 -11.86 -8.73 6.80
C PHE A 200 -10.57 -8.69 7.63
N ALA A 201 -10.69 -8.42 8.93
CA ALA A 201 -9.56 -8.48 9.86
C ALA A 201 -9.03 -9.91 10.06
N GLN A 202 -9.92 -10.93 10.08
CA GLN A 202 -9.50 -12.34 10.12
C GLN A 202 -8.61 -12.71 8.93
N PHE A 203 -8.93 -12.26 7.72
CA PHE A 203 -8.09 -12.50 6.56
C PHE A 203 -6.66 -11.97 6.77
N PHE A 204 -6.51 -10.74 7.24
CA PHE A 204 -5.19 -10.17 7.54
C PHE A 204 -4.46 -10.91 8.65
N GLN A 205 -5.17 -11.34 9.69
CA GLN A 205 -4.58 -12.02 10.84
C GLN A 205 -4.21 -13.47 10.54
N GLN A 206 -5.14 -14.23 9.97
CA GLN A 206 -4.99 -15.69 9.85
C GLN A 206 -4.27 -16.09 8.57
N GLU A 207 -4.65 -15.51 7.44
CA GLU A 207 -4.09 -15.88 6.14
C GLU A 207 -2.77 -15.16 5.86
N LEU A 208 -2.72 -13.84 6.05
CA LEU A 208 -1.51 -13.05 5.80
C LEU A 208 -0.57 -12.98 7.02
N GLN A 209 -1.08 -13.25 8.23
CA GLN A 209 -0.31 -13.23 9.49
C GLN A 209 0.42 -11.90 9.71
N VAL A 210 -0.23 -10.79 9.41
CA VAL A 210 0.35 -9.46 9.55
C VAL A 210 0.41 -9.03 11.00
N SER A 211 1.42 -8.21 11.35
CA SER A 211 1.53 -7.63 12.69
C SER A 211 0.53 -6.50 12.92
N ASN A 212 0.32 -5.66 11.91
CA ASN A 212 -0.66 -4.57 11.94
C ASN A 212 -1.38 -4.49 10.58
N ALA A 213 -2.66 -4.11 10.63
CA ALA A 213 -3.44 -3.82 9.43
C ALA A 213 -4.36 -2.62 9.65
N LEU A 214 -4.50 -1.81 8.60
CA LEU A 214 -5.29 -0.58 8.58
C LEU A 214 -6.35 -0.67 7.49
N TYR A 215 -7.60 -0.40 7.84
CA TYR A 215 -8.67 -0.17 6.88
C TYR A 215 -8.46 1.16 6.16
N LEU A 216 -8.65 1.15 4.86
CA LEU A 216 -8.62 2.34 4.03
C LEU A 216 -10.06 2.84 3.79
N ASP A 217 -10.39 3.49 2.66
CA ASP A 217 -11.76 3.93 2.43
C ASP A 217 -12.56 2.92 1.60
N GLY A 218 -13.21 1.98 2.28
CA GLY A 218 -13.93 0.88 1.64
C GLY A 218 -15.24 1.26 0.95
N SER A 219 -15.86 2.39 1.28
CA SER A 219 -17.15 2.78 0.65
C SER A 219 -17.00 3.03 -0.85
N ILE A 220 -15.80 3.31 -1.31
CA ILE A 220 -15.43 3.58 -2.68
C ILE A 220 -14.28 2.68 -3.14
N SER A 221 -14.16 1.48 -2.53
CA SER A 221 -13.09 0.53 -2.86
C SER A 221 -12.88 0.43 -4.36
N SER A 222 -11.69 0.76 -4.79
CA SER A 222 -11.27 0.75 -6.20
C SER A 222 -9.81 0.37 -6.30
N ALA A 223 -9.47 -0.46 -7.29
CA ALA A 223 -8.08 -0.85 -7.54
C ALA A 223 -7.79 -0.93 -9.04
N TYR A 224 -6.53 -0.70 -9.37
CA TYR A 224 -5.92 -0.98 -10.66
C TYR A 224 -4.83 -2.03 -10.45
N ILE A 225 -5.09 -3.25 -10.92
CA ILE A 225 -4.21 -4.42 -10.77
C ILE A 225 -4.12 -5.12 -12.13
N PRO A 226 -3.26 -4.64 -13.05
CA PRO A 226 -3.17 -5.18 -14.41
C PRO A 226 -2.91 -6.69 -14.47
N GLN A 227 -2.12 -7.22 -13.54
CA GLN A 227 -1.82 -8.65 -13.43
C GLN A 227 -3.09 -9.50 -13.21
N LEU A 228 -4.11 -8.95 -12.54
CA LEU A 228 -5.41 -9.58 -12.33
C LEU A 228 -6.49 -9.08 -13.31
N LYS A 229 -6.10 -8.29 -14.32
CA LYS A 229 -7.01 -7.66 -15.29
C LYS A 229 -8.08 -6.77 -14.63
N ARG A 230 -7.75 -6.16 -13.48
CA ARG A 230 -8.63 -5.27 -12.74
C ARG A 230 -8.29 -3.80 -13.02
N ALA A 231 -9.30 -3.01 -13.38
CA ALA A 231 -9.19 -1.57 -13.64
C ALA A 231 -10.49 -0.86 -13.26
N ASP A 232 -10.69 -0.62 -11.97
CA ASP A 232 -11.89 0.02 -11.46
C ASP A 232 -11.88 1.52 -11.80
N SER A 233 -13.00 2.04 -12.28
CA SER A 233 -13.09 3.45 -12.71
C SER A 233 -14.41 4.13 -12.32
N PHE A 234 -15.23 3.48 -11.51
CA PHE A 234 -16.58 3.95 -11.21
C PHE A 234 -16.57 5.20 -10.29
N PHE A 235 -15.83 5.15 -9.18
CA PHE A 235 -15.85 6.21 -8.17
C PHE A 235 -14.85 7.34 -8.48
N LYS A 236 -15.15 8.55 -7.96
CA LYS A 236 -14.16 9.61 -7.78
C LYS A 236 -13.43 9.38 -6.47
N LEU A 237 -12.11 9.32 -6.51
CA LEU A 237 -11.26 9.00 -5.38
C LEU A 237 -10.62 10.26 -4.79
N GLY A 238 -10.38 10.26 -3.49
CA GLY A 238 -9.49 11.19 -2.81
C GLY A 238 -8.04 10.69 -2.87
N PRO A 239 -7.35 10.51 -1.73
CA PRO A 239 -6.00 9.96 -1.70
C PRO A 239 -5.93 8.60 -2.38
N MET A 240 -4.91 8.39 -3.21
CA MET A 240 -4.61 7.13 -3.89
C MET A 240 -3.19 6.71 -3.58
N VAL A 241 -2.96 5.42 -3.38
CA VAL A 241 -1.64 4.80 -3.31
C VAL A 241 -1.36 4.10 -4.63
N ALA A 242 -0.14 4.21 -5.15
CA ALA A 242 0.25 3.55 -6.39
C ALA A 242 1.70 3.12 -6.38
N TYR A 243 1.99 1.98 -7.02
CA TYR A 243 3.34 1.49 -7.27
C TYR A 243 3.75 1.80 -8.71
N ILE A 244 4.88 2.51 -8.84
CA ILE A 244 5.38 3.03 -10.12
C ILE A 244 6.68 2.30 -10.46
N ASP A 245 6.67 1.53 -11.53
CA ASP A 245 7.89 0.96 -12.08
C ASP A 245 8.72 2.06 -12.76
N VAL A 246 9.99 2.15 -12.38
CA VAL A 246 10.96 3.13 -12.87
C VAL A 246 12.18 2.47 -13.53
N GLN A 247 12.14 1.16 -13.78
CA GLN A 247 13.29 0.39 -14.31
C GLN A 247 13.79 0.91 -15.66
N ASN A 248 12.89 1.50 -16.46
CA ASN A 248 13.23 2.07 -17.75
C ASN A 248 13.69 3.54 -17.68
N CYS A 249 13.73 4.13 -16.49
CA CYS A 249 14.24 5.48 -16.31
C CYS A 249 15.76 5.42 -16.18
N GLN A 250 16.48 6.12 -17.05
CA GLN A 250 17.91 6.29 -16.88
C GLN A 250 18.15 6.96 -15.52
N LYS A 251 19.12 6.47 -14.77
CA LYS A 251 19.60 7.17 -13.58
C LYS A 251 20.42 8.35 -14.10
N ASP A 252 19.81 9.54 -14.06
CA ASP A 252 20.56 10.81 -14.26
C ASP A 252 21.55 11.03 -13.13
#